data_c3ffaf7c4b19d193b2383e86a6b152c6
#
_entry.id   c3ffaf7c4b19d193b2383e86a6b152c6
#
_cell.length_a   1.000
_cell.length_b   1.000
_cell.length_c   1.000
_cell.angle_alpha   90.00
_cell.angle_beta   90.00
_cell.angle_gamma   90.00
#
_symmetry.space_group_name_H-M   'P 1'
#
loop_
_entity.id
_entity.type
_entity.pdbx_description
1 polymer ?
#
loop_
_entity_poly.entity_id
_entity_poly.type
_entity_poly.pdbx_seq_one_letter_code
_entity_poly.pdbx_strand_id
1 'polypeptide(L)'
;MKYKESEEMYLETILLLKQKNHQFRSIDVANELNYSRASVSRAINLLKEKEYITINNGIIDLTEKGMVRAIEIYERHQVITKVLIKIGVPEFSAEENACRIEHVVSNDLLEYFKEFIK
;
A
#
# COMPACT_ATOMS: atom_id res chain seq x y z
N MET A 1 10.37 -13.93 9.90
CA MET A 1 10.57 -13.17 8.66
C MET A 1 10.55 -11.69 8.97
N LYS A 2 11.58 -10.99 8.56
CA LYS A 2 11.63 -9.56 8.80
C LYS A 2 10.61 -8.86 7.92
N TYR A 3 9.79 -8.02 8.52
CA TYR A 3 8.81 -7.25 7.80
C TYR A 3 9.52 -6.24 6.92
N LYS A 4 9.45 -6.39 5.64
CA LYS A 4 10.07 -5.45 4.73
C LYS A 4 9.21 -4.23 4.57
N GLU A 5 9.84 -3.05 4.71
CA GLU A 5 9.30 -1.84 4.15
C GLU A 5 9.23 -2.11 2.65
N SER A 6 8.10 -2.55 2.20
CA SER A 6 8.00 -3.05 0.86
C SER A 6 7.62 -1.95 -0.10
N GLU A 7 8.03 -2.13 -1.33
CA GLU A 7 7.55 -1.38 -2.46
C GLU A 7 6.03 -1.27 -2.46
N GLU A 8 5.36 -2.36 -2.10
CA GLU A 8 3.90 -2.42 -2.03
C GLU A 8 3.32 -1.46 -1.00
N MET A 9 3.95 -1.38 0.16
CA MET A 9 3.51 -0.47 1.22
C MET A 9 3.61 0.99 0.78
N TYR A 10 4.68 1.35 0.10
CA TYR A 10 4.84 2.69 -0.43
C TYR A 10 3.82 3.00 -1.51
N LEU A 11 3.55 2.06 -2.41
CA LEU A 11 2.54 2.25 -3.46
C LEU A 11 1.14 2.42 -2.88
N GLU A 12 0.80 1.65 -1.86
CA GLU A 12 -0.48 1.78 -1.18
C GLU A 12 -0.62 3.15 -0.52
N THR A 13 0.43 3.59 0.16
CA THR A 13 0.44 4.90 0.81
C THR A 13 0.30 6.03 -0.21
N ILE A 14 1.00 5.93 -1.33
CA ILE A 14 0.92 6.91 -2.41
C ILE A 14 -0.50 6.98 -2.98
N LEU A 15 -1.14 5.83 -3.17
CA LEU A 15 -2.53 5.78 -3.64
C LEU A 15 -3.47 6.49 -2.67
N LEU A 16 -3.32 6.22 -1.37
CA LEU A 16 -4.15 6.85 -0.34
C LEU A 16 -3.94 8.36 -0.29
N LEU A 17 -2.70 8.81 -0.41
CA LEU A 17 -2.39 10.25 -0.44
C LEU A 17 -2.98 10.92 -1.68
N LYS A 18 -2.92 10.25 -2.83
CA LYS A 18 -3.50 10.77 -4.06
C LYS A 18 -5.01 10.94 -3.92
N GLN A 19 -5.68 10.03 -3.21
CA GLN A 19 -7.11 10.12 -2.96
C GLN A 19 -7.48 11.27 -2.01
N LYS A 20 -6.59 11.57 -1.05
CA LYS A 20 -6.81 12.66 -0.07
C LYS A 20 -6.43 14.02 -0.62
N ASN A 21 -5.30 14.09 -1.31
CA ASN A 21 -4.71 15.33 -1.79
C ASN A 21 -4.39 15.21 -3.27
N HIS A 22 -4.66 16.26 -4.04
CA HIS A 22 -4.34 16.25 -5.46
C HIS A 22 -2.84 16.31 -5.71
N GLN A 23 -2.08 16.92 -4.78
CA GLN A 23 -0.64 17.05 -4.91
C GLN A 23 0.03 16.67 -3.58
N PHE A 24 1.09 15.88 -3.67
CA PHE A 24 1.87 15.49 -2.49
C PHE A 24 3.32 15.25 -2.88
N ARG A 25 4.19 15.29 -1.87
CA ARG A 25 5.65 15.20 -2.03
C ARG A 25 6.20 14.10 -1.13
N SER A 26 7.50 13.82 -1.25
CA SER A 26 8.17 12.82 -0.41
C SER A 26 7.97 13.08 1.08
N ILE A 27 7.94 14.33 1.50
CA ILE A 27 7.73 14.66 2.90
C ILE A 27 6.36 14.19 3.39
N ASP A 28 5.36 14.26 2.54
CA ASP A 28 4.01 13.81 2.90
C ASP A 28 3.98 12.29 3.08
N VAL A 29 4.71 11.56 2.25
CA VAL A 29 4.86 10.10 2.39
C VAL A 29 5.56 9.77 3.70
N ALA A 30 6.66 10.48 4.00
CA ALA A 30 7.41 10.28 5.23
C ALA A 30 6.56 10.52 6.47
N ASN A 31 5.76 11.58 6.46
CA ASN A 31 4.87 11.91 7.58
C ASN A 31 3.77 10.86 7.75
N GLU A 32 3.20 10.38 6.65
CA GLU A 32 2.15 9.37 6.71
C GLU A 32 2.65 8.05 7.28
N LEU A 33 3.87 7.64 6.89
CA LEU A 33 4.45 6.38 7.33
C LEU A 33 5.26 6.49 8.61
N ASN A 34 5.57 7.70 9.03
CA ASN A 34 6.44 7.97 10.19
C ASN A 34 7.82 7.35 10.00
N TYR A 35 8.37 7.48 8.81
CA TYR A 35 9.71 7.00 8.44
C TYR A 35 10.64 8.18 8.20
N SER A 36 11.95 7.92 8.23
CA SER A 36 12.95 8.95 7.97
C SER A 36 12.89 9.42 6.52
N ARG A 37 13.25 10.68 6.30
CA ARG A 37 13.33 11.26 4.96
C ARG A 37 14.29 10.48 4.05
N ALA A 38 15.41 10.01 4.62
CA ALA A 38 16.39 9.26 3.86
C ALA A 38 15.82 7.93 3.34
N SER A 39 15.12 7.18 4.20
CA SER A 39 14.48 5.92 3.80
C SER A 39 13.43 6.15 2.71
N VAL A 40 12.59 7.16 2.91
CA VAL A 40 11.52 7.48 1.95
C VAL A 40 12.11 7.92 0.61
N SER A 41 13.14 8.77 0.64
CA SER A 41 13.79 9.24 -0.58
C SER A 41 14.34 8.08 -1.41
N ARG A 42 14.98 7.11 -0.76
CA ARG A 42 15.50 5.91 -1.45
C ARG A 42 14.38 5.10 -2.08
N ALA A 43 13.29 4.88 -1.33
CA ALA A 43 12.14 4.12 -1.82
C ALA A 43 11.46 4.82 -3.00
N ILE A 44 11.26 6.13 -2.88
CA ILE A 44 10.64 6.94 -3.93
C ILE A 44 11.48 6.90 -5.22
N ASN A 45 12.81 7.03 -5.09
CA ASN A 45 13.67 6.96 -6.26
C ASN A 45 13.63 5.59 -6.93
N LEU A 46 13.54 4.52 -6.14
CA LEU A 46 13.41 3.17 -6.67
C LEU A 46 12.10 2.98 -7.44
N LEU A 47 11.00 3.50 -6.90
CA LEU A 47 9.71 3.44 -7.57
C LEU A 47 9.71 4.22 -8.89
N LYS A 48 10.42 5.36 -8.91
CA LYS A 48 10.58 6.14 -10.12
C LYS A 48 11.37 5.37 -11.18
N GLU A 49 12.47 4.71 -10.78
CA GLU A 49 13.26 3.89 -11.70
C GLU A 49 12.44 2.75 -12.30
N LYS A 50 11.56 2.16 -11.52
CA LYS A 50 10.68 1.08 -11.97
C LYS A 50 9.45 1.59 -12.75
N GLU A 51 9.36 2.90 -12.91
CA GLU A 51 8.28 3.54 -13.66
C GLU A 51 6.89 3.37 -13.05
N TYR A 52 6.83 3.19 -11.73
CA TYR A 52 5.56 3.19 -11.01
C TYR A 52 5.07 4.60 -10.69
N ILE A 53 5.99 5.54 -10.57
CA ILE A 53 5.67 6.93 -10.26
C ILE A 53 6.45 7.88 -11.14
N THR A 54 5.95 9.11 -11.22
CA THR A 54 6.67 10.26 -11.80
C THR A 54 6.89 11.28 -10.71
N ILE A 55 7.94 12.07 -10.86
CA ILE A 55 8.22 13.20 -9.95
C ILE A 55 8.46 14.42 -10.82
N ASN A 56 7.57 15.42 -10.72
CA ASN A 56 7.67 16.67 -11.45
C ASN A 56 7.65 17.81 -10.45
N ASN A 57 8.75 18.59 -10.40
CA ASN A 57 8.91 19.67 -9.42
C ASN A 57 8.66 19.21 -7.99
N GLY A 58 9.11 17.99 -7.66
CA GLY A 58 8.94 17.38 -6.36
C GLY A 58 7.56 16.76 -6.11
N ILE A 59 6.61 16.96 -7.01
CA ILE A 59 5.26 16.42 -6.87
C ILE A 59 5.22 15.00 -7.43
N ILE A 60 4.72 14.07 -6.61
CA ILE A 60 4.66 12.66 -6.93
C ILE A 60 3.30 12.33 -7.54
N ASP A 61 3.31 11.52 -8.60
CA ASP A 61 2.08 10.97 -9.16
C ASP A 61 2.31 9.54 -9.58
N LEU A 62 1.24 8.77 -9.67
CA LEU A 62 1.29 7.39 -10.13
C LEU A 62 1.23 7.35 -11.65
N THR A 63 2.05 6.48 -12.23
CA THR A 63 1.91 6.14 -13.66
C THR A 63 0.72 5.17 -13.79
N GLU A 64 0.34 4.87 -15.01
CA GLU A 64 -0.69 3.86 -15.26
C GLU A 64 -0.28 2.51 -14.63
N LYS A 65 0.97 2.11 -14.85
CA LYS A 65 1.54 0.89 -14.25
C LYS A 65 1.48 0.92 -12.73
N GLY A 66 1.84 2.05 -12.13
CA GLY A 66 1.80 2.23 -10.67
C GLY A 66 0.39 2.19 -10.12
N MET A 67 -0.55 2.79 -10.82
CA MET A 67 -1.95 2.80 -10.41
C MET A 67 -2.54 1.38 -10.39
N VAL A 68 -2.29 0.60 -11.44
CA VAL A 68 -2.77 -0.79 -11.51
C VAL A 68 -2.22 -1.59 -10.33
N ARG A 69 -0.92 -1.46 -10.08
CA ARG A 69 -0.28 -2.17 -8.96
C ARG A 69 -0.82 -1.74 -7.61
N ALA A 70 -0.98 -0.44 -7.41
CA ALA A 70 -1.48 0.11 -6.14
C ALA A 70 -2.92 -0.35 -5.85
N ILE A 71 -3.76 -0.38 -6.88
CA ILE A 71 -5.14 -0.84 -6.75
C ILE A 71 -5.19 -2.32 -6.37
N GLU A 72 -4.36 -3.16 -6.98
CA GLU A 72 -4.28 -4.58 -6.62
C GLU A 72 -3.93 -4.76 -5.14
N ILE A 73 -2.98 -3.99 -4.65
CA ILE A 73 -2.56 -4.05 -3.25
C ILE A 73 -3.70 -3.60 -2.33
N TYR A 74 -4.39 -2.54 -2.70
CA TYR A 74 -5.51 -2.03 -1.92
C TYR A 74 -6.67 -3.03 -1.85
N GLU A 75 -6.99 -3.68 -2.96
CA GLU A 75 -8.02 -4.72 -3.00
C GLU A 75 -7.67 -5.88 -2.07
N ARG A 76 -6.40 -6.27 -2.06
CA ARG A 76 -5.89 -7.31 -1.16
C ARG A 76 -6.12 -6.92 0.30
N HIS A 77 -5.81 -5.69 0.64
CA HIS A 77 -6.06 -5.16 1.98
C HIS A 77 -7.53 -5.28 2.36
N GLN A 78 -8.42 -4.87 1.47
CA GLN A 78 -9.86 -4.91 1.72
C GLN A 78 -10.37 -6.34 1.91
N VAL A 79 -9.93 -7.27 1.09
CA VAL A 79 -10.34 -8.68 1.19
C VAL A 79 -9.91 -9.27 2.53
N ILE A 80 -8.65 -9.06 2.92
CA ILE A 80 -8.14 -9.60 4.18
C ILE A 80 -8.88 -8.98 5.37
N THR A 81 -9.11 -7.68 5.34
CA THR A 81 -9.86 -7.00 6.39
C THR A 81 -11.25 -7.63 6.56
N LYS A 82 -11.95 -7.87 5.45
CA LYS A 82 -13.29 -8.47 5.49
C LYS A 82 -13.28 -9.89 6.05
N VAL A 83 -12.25 -10.68 5.71
CA VAL A 83 -12.07 -12.03 6.26
C VAL A 83 -11.95 -11.94 7.79
N LEU A 84 -11.08 -11.05 8.26
CA LEU A 84 -10.82 -10.92 9.70
C LEU A 84 -12.07 -10.47 10.44
N ILE A 85 -12.82 -9.53 9.90
CA ILE A 85 -14.09 -9.09 10.50
C ILE A 85 -15.09 -10.24 10.54
N LYS A 86 -15.17 -11.01 9.47
CA LYS A 86 -16.10 -12.14 9.39
C LYS A 86 -15.82 -13.21 10.44
N ILE A 87 -14.55 -13.44 10.78
CA ILE A 87 -14.20 -14.40 11.83
C ILE A 87 -14.28 -13.82 13.24
N GLY A 88 -14.68 -12.56 13.38
CA GLY A 88 -14.94 -11.96 14.68
C GLY A 88 -13.90 -10.95 15.16
N VAL A 89 -12.93 -10.58 14.35
CA VAL A 89 -11.92 -9.58 14.72
C VAL A 89 -12.56 -8.20 14.66
N PRO A 90 -12.42 -7.36 15.71
CA PRO A 90 -12.93 -5.99 15.69
C PRO A 90 -12.32 -5.18 14.53
N GLU A 91 -13.09 -4.27 13.98
CA GLU A 91 -12.71 -3.51 12.78
C GLU A 91 -11.31 -2.89 12.86
N PHE A 92 -11.00 -2.19 13.94
CA PHE A 92 -9.71 -1.54 14.09
C PHE A 92 -8.55 -2.56 14.04
N SER A 93 -8.69 -3.64 14.79
CA SER A 93 -7.68 -4.71 14.81
C SER A 93 -7.58 -5.42 13.46
N ALA A 94 -8.72 -5.59 12.78
CA ALA A 94 -8.75 -6.23 11.45
C ALA A 94 -7.94 -5.41 10.44
N GLU A 95 -8.13 -4.09 10.44
CA GLU A 95 -7.38 -3.22 9.52
C GLU A 95 -5.89 -3.21 9.82
N GLU A 96 -5.51 -3.14 11.10
CA GLU A 96 -4.11 -3.19 11.49
C GLU A 96 -3.43 -4.49 11.07
N ASN A 97 -4.10 -5.61 11.33
CA ASN A 97 -3.53 -6.92 10.98
C ASN A 97 -3.50 -7.14 9.47
N ALA A 98 -4.52 -6.70 8.75
CA ALA A 98 -4.53 -6.78 7.30
C ALA A 98 -3.34 -6.03 6.71
N CYS A 99 -3.04 -4.85 7.24
CA CYS A 99 -1.91 -4.04 6.80
C CYS A 99 -0.58 -4.79 6.96
N ARG A 100 -0.47 -5.62 7.99
CA ARG A 100 0.73 -6.41 8.25
C ARG A 100 0.84 -7.64 7.36
N ILE A 101 -0.24 -8.35 7.15
CA ILE A 101 -0.20 -9.65 6.48
C ILE A 101 -0.46 -9.60 4.98
N GLU A 102 -1.00 -8.50 4.47
CA GLU A 102 -1.38 -8.39 3.06
C GLU A 102 -0.20 -8.58 2.10
N HIS A 103 0.99 -8.23 2.54
CA HIS A 103 2.19 -8.32 1.70
C HIS A 103 2.80 -9.72 1.66
N VAL A 104 2.33 -10.62 2.50
CA VAL A 104 2.84 -11.99 2.57
C VAL A 104 1.82 -13.04 2.18
N VAL A 105 0.58 -12.65 1.96
CA VAL A 105 -0.48 -13.55 1.51
C VAL A 105 -0.30 -13.84 0.01
N SER A 106 -0.26 -15.11 -0.35
CA SER A 106 -0.13 -15.50 -1.76
C SER A 106 -1.41 -15.17 -2.53
N ASN A 107 -1.28 -15.04 -3.85
CA ASN A 107 -2.45 -14.83 -4.71
C ASN A 107 -3.42 -16.01 -4.63
N ASP A 108 -2.88 -17.21 -4.49
CA ASP A 108 -3.68 -18.42 -4.34
C ASP A 108 -4.55 -18.36 -3.07
N LEU A 109 -3.94 -18.05 -1.94
CA LEU A 109 -4.66 -17.92 -0.67
C LEU A 109 -5.69 -16.78 -0.74
N LEU A 110 -5.36 -15.70 -1.41
CA LEU A 110 -6.28 -14.57 -1.57
C LEU A 110 -7.57 -14.99 -2.26
N GLU A 111 -7.49 -15.90 -3.24
CA GLU A 111 -8.69 -16.39 -3.93
C GLU A 111 -9.60 -17.17 -2.99
N TYR A 112 -9.03 -17.96 -2.08
CA TYR A 112 -9.82 -18.62 -1.04
C TYR A 112 -10.48 -17.62 -0.10
N PHE A 113 -9.75 -16.57 0.26
CA PHE A 113 -10.30 -15.51 1.09
C PHE A 113 -11.49 -14.82 0.42
N LYS A 114 -11.39 -14.57 -0.89
CA LYS A 114 -12.48 -13.97 -1.65
C LYS A 114 -13.74 -14.84 -1.62
N GLU A 115 -13.57 -16.14 -1.76
CA GLU A 115 -14.69 -17.09 -1.66
C GLU A 115 -15.32 -17.05 -0.28
N PHE A 116 -14.50 -16.99 0.75
CA PHE A 116 -14.98 -17.00 2.13
C PHE A 116 -15.86 -15.79 2.46
N ILE A 117 -15.60 -14.64 1.86
CA ILE A 117 -16.34 -13.41 2.16
C ILE A 117 -17.53 -13.17 1.22
N LYS A 118 -17.79 -14.07 0.28
CA LYS A 118 -18.98 -13.98 -0.59
C LYS A 118 -20.27 -14.15 0.19
#